data_687403ae709f7e3a2ddb506e637eb116
#
_entry.id   687403ae709f7e3a2ddb506e637eb116
#
_cell.length_a   1.000
_cell.length_b   1.000
_cell.length_c   1.000
_cell.angle_alpha   90.00
_cell.angle_beta   90.00
_cell.angle_gamma   90.00
#
_symmetry.space_group_name_H-M   'P 1'
#
loop_
_entity.id
_entity.type
_entity.pdbx_description
1 polymer ?
#
loop_
_entity_poly.entity_id
_entity_poly.type
_entity_poly.pdbx_seq_one_letter_code
_entity_poly.pdbx_strand_id
1 'polypeptide(L)'
;MGGNTQIGNNVGVGAHSQLWSHMKFGDVLAGCNWNSSGSLTLKDDVWLVGHTIVGPITANEKSMLLTGGVMMKDMESNKIYAGNPACLIEKLGSQFNTRSLVEKKKMFDKLVRGFSKQKNNINTNKFIVVNEFDLQIYKNGYTQFKLENQTYMPQYSNAEFKFIKFMLYDKAKFLPITP
;
A
#
# COMPACT_ATOMS: atom_id res chain seq x y z
N MET A 1 -11.09 19.22 19.72
CA MET A 1 -11.40 18.52 18.46
C MET A 1 -10.14 17.85 17.97
N GLY A 2 -10.21 16.60 17.51
CA GLY A 2 -9.08 15.90 16.90
C GLY A 2 -8.73 16.49 15.53
N GLY A 3 -7.48 16.30 15.09
CA GLY A 3 -7.08 16.59 13.74
C GLY A 3 -7.69 15.62 12.72
N ASN A 4 -7.59 15.96 11.45
CA ASN A 4 -8.05 15.08 10.36
C ASN A 4 -7.15 13.85 10.23
N THR A 5 -7.71 12.70 9.81
CA THR A 5 -6.94 11.48 9.51
C THR A 5 -7.25 11.05 8.08
N GLN A 6 -6.20 10.89 7.27
CA GLN A 6 -6.29 10.42 5.89
C GLN A 6 -5.41 9.17 5.74
N ILE A 7 -5.98 8.13 5.15
CA ILE A 7 -5.28 6.86 4.89
C ILE A 7 -5.43 6.53 3.41
N GLY A 8 -4.31 6.42 2.72
CA GLY A 8 -4.21 6.10 1.30
C GLY A 8 -4.47 4.63 0.97
N ASN A 9 -4.16 4.26 -0.25
CA ASN A 9 -4.32 2.90 -0.74
C ASN A 9 -3.21 1.98 -0.23
N ASN A 10 -3.55 0.70 0.00
CA ASN A 10 -2.58 -0.34 0.38
C ASN A 10 -1.78 -0.06 1.66
N VAL A 11 -2.27 0.79 2.54
CA VAL A 11 -1.63 1.05 3.83
C VAL A 11 -1.75 -0.20 4.72
N GLY A 12 -0.62 -0.65 5.26
CA GLY A 12 -0.54 -1.71 6.25
C GLY A 12 -0.39 -1.14 7.66
N VAL A 13 -1.34 -1.46 8.54
CA VAL A 13 -1.23 -1.12 9.98
C VAL A 13 -1.19 -2.42 10.76
N GLY A 14 -0.01 -2.74 11.30
CA GLY A 14 0.21 -3.94 12.10
C GLY A 14 -0.49 -3.88 13.45
N ALA A 15 -0.68 -5.05 14.05
CA ALA A 15 -1.38 -5.19 15.32
C ALA A 15 -0.83 -4.28 16.42
N HIS A 16 -1.72 -3.78 17.27
CA HIS A 16 -1.43 -2.92 18.43
C HIS A 16 -0.74 -1.59 18.09
N SER A 17 -0.81 -1.14 16.84
CA SER A 17 -0.32 0.19 16.46
C SER A 17 -1.32 1.27 16.88
N GLN A 18 -0.79 2.42 17.28
CA GLN A 18 -1.57 3.60 17.70
C GLN A 18 -1.38 4.73 16.70
N LEU A 19 -2.48 5.28 16.23
CA LEU A 19 -2.53 6.39 15.28
C LEU A 19 -3.13 7.62 15.97
N TRP A 20 -2.36 8.68 16.06
CA TRP A 20 -2.74 9.90 16.76
C TRP A 20 -2.84 11.06 15.77
N SER A 21 -4.01 11.65 15.62
CA SER A 21 -4.23 12.85 14.80
C SER A 21 -4.10 14.14 15.60
N HIS A 22 -3.96 14.05 16.92
CA HIS A 22 -3.77 15.21 17.80
C HIS A 22 -3.18 14.75 19.13
N MET A 23 -2.47 15.67 19.78
CA MET A 23 -2.03 15.52 21.17
C MET A 23 -2.30 16.84 21.89
N LYS A 24 -3.25 16.82 22.82
CA LYS A 24 -3.65 17.99 23.62
C LYS A 24 -3.71 17.61 25.08
N PHE A 25 -3.01 18.38 25.87
CA PHE A 25 -3.04 18.23 27.33
C PHE A 25 -2.65 19.56 28.00
N GLY A 26 -3.28 19.83 29.10
CA GLY A 26 -2.90 20.89 30.01
C GLY A 26 -3.70 22.18 29.85
N ASP A 27 -3.44 23.08 30.79
CA ASP A 27 -4.06 24.38 30.91
C ASP A 27 -3.21 25.44 30.21
N VAL A 28 -3.74 26.03 29.15
CA VAL A 28 -3.03 27.08 28.38
C VAL A 28 -2.86 28.36 29.20
N LEU A 29 -3.77 28.65 30.14
CA LEU A 29 -3.63 29.81 31.04
C LEU A 29 -2.51 29.62 32.07
N ALA A 30 -2.25 28.35 32.42
CA ALA A 30 -1.07 27.98 33.24
C ALA A 30 0.23 27.85 32.43
N GLY A 31 0.20 28.20 31.14
CA GLY A 31 1.38 28.19 30.26
C GLY A 31 1.72 26.83 29.64
N CYS A 32 0.79 25.90 29.58
CA CYS A 32 1.02 24.62 28.90
C CYS A 32 1.12 24.80 27.39
N ASN A 33 2.28 24.43 26.82
CA ASN A 33 2.56 24.52 25.38
C ASN A 33 2.28 23.20 24.60
N TRP A 34 1.87 22.13 25.28
CA TRP A 34 1.58 20.85 24.64
C TRP A 34 0.19 20.87 23.97
N ASN A 35 0.15 21.47 22.81
CA ASN A 35 -1.06 21.56 22.01
C ASN A 35 -0.73 21.34 20.53
N SER A 36 -0.68 20.08 20.13
CA SER A 36 -0.53 19.69 18.72
C SER A 36 -1.91 19.41 18.12
N SER A 37 -2.33 20.23 17.16
CA SER A 37 -3.57 20.07 16.38
C SER A 37 -3.26 19.71 14.94
N GLY A 38 -2.27 18.83 14.72
CA GLY A 38 -1.91 18.36 13.40
C GLY A 38 -2.95 17.41 12.80
N SER A 39 -2.75 17.03 11.56
CA SER A 39 -3.45 15.92 10.89
C SER A 39 -2.51 14.73 10.75
N LEU A 40 -3.08 13.52 10.71
CA LEU A 40 -2.34 12.32 10.37
C LEU A 40 -2.64 11.94 8.93
N THR A 41 -1.61 11.85 8.10
CA THR A 41 -1.72 11.40 6.71
C THR A 41 -0.78 10.22 6.47
N LEU A 42 -1.36 9.08 6.17
CA LEU A 42 -0.62 7.91 5.67
C LEU A 42 -0.89 7.80 4.17
N LYS A 43 0.12 8.05 3.34
CA LYS A 43 -0.02 7.94 1.89
C LYS A 43 0.04 6.49 1.41
N ASP A 44 -0.01 6.27 0.10
CA ASP A 44 -0.09 4.95 -0.50
C ASP A 44 1.12 4.06 -0.15
N ASP A 45 0.86 2.77 0.06
CA ASP A 45 1.87 1.74 0.37
C ASP A 45 2.68 1.97 1.66
N VAL A 46 2.24 2.84 2.56
CA VAL A 46 2.86 3.00 3.88
C VAL A 46 2.67 1.72 4.70
N TRP A 47 3.72 1.27 5.37
CA TRP A 47 3.66 0.12 6.26
C TRP A 47 4.12 0.43 7.68
N LEU A 48 3.20 0.34 8.62
CA LEU A 48 3.45 0.36 10.07
C LEU A 48 3.44 -1.10 10.55
N VAL A 49 4.62 -1.66 10.89
CA VAL A 49 4.79 -3.13 11.03
C VAL A 49 4.04 -3.71 12.24
N GLY A 50 3.86 -2.97 13.31
CA GLY A 50 3.12 -3.38 14.50
C GLY A 50 3.72 -2.82 15.78
N HIS A 51 2.88 -2.68 16.82
CA HIS A 51 3.25 -2.01 18.07
C HIS A 51 3.89 -0.62 17.84
N THR A 52 3.50 0.08 16.78
CA THR A 52 4.03 1.41 16.44
C THR A 52 3.15 2.49 17.03
N ILE A 53 3.76 3.63 17.36
CA ILE A 53 3.05 4.83 17.79
C ILE A 53 3.37 5.94 16.79
N VAL A 54 2.35 6.48 16.15
CA VAL A 54 2.51 7.50 15.12
C VAL A 54 1.71 8.73 15.51
N GLY A 55 2.40 9.86 15.64
CA GLY A 55 1.81 11.17 15.94
C GLY A 55 1.16 11.81 14.73
N PRO A 56 0.69 13.06 14.87
CA PRO A 56 0.12 13.84 13.75
C PRO A 56 1.24 14.25 12.77
N ILE A 57 1.46 13.39 11.77
CA ILE A 57 2.52 13.50 10.77
C ILE A 57 1.99 13.18 9.37
N THR A 58 2.83 13.43 8.37
CA THR A 58 2.70 12.87 7.02
C THR A 58 3.71 11.75 6.83
N ALA A 59 3.22 10.51 6.70
CA ALA A 59 4.01 9.39 6.18
C ALA A 59 3.87 9.35 4.66
N ASN A 60 4.96 9.69 3.94
CA ASN A 60 4.96 9.71 2.49
C ASN A 60 4.96 8.29 1.90
N GLU A 61 4.63 8.19 0.61
CA GLU A 61 4.38 6.94 -0.11
C GLU A 61 5.51 5.92 0.12
N LYS A 62 5.12 4.66 0.33
CA LYS A 62 6.08 3.54 0.48
C LYS A 62 7.02 3.66 1.65
N SER A 63 6.76 4.56 2.60
CA SER A 63 7.56 4.63 3.82
C SER A 63 7.18 3.50 4.79
N MET A 64 8.12 3.11 5.64
CA MET A 64 7.95 1.99 6.55
C MET A 64 8.46 2.35 7.95
N LEU A 65 7.66 2.00 8.96
CA LEU A 65 8.06 2.09 10.36
C LEU A 65 8.13 0.68 10.95
N LEU A 66 9.31 0.27 11.40
CA LEU A 66 9.53 -1.05 11.99
C LEU A 66 8.84 -1.19 13.34
N THR A 67 8.68 -2.45 13.76
CA THR A 67 8.02 -2.84 15.02
C THR A 67 8.53 -2.04 16.22
N GLY A 68 7.60 -1.55 17.04
CA GLY A 68 7.90 -0.79 18.26
C GLY A 68 8.39 0.64 18.01
N GLY A 69 8.38 1.10 16.75
CA GLY A 69 8.80 2.46 16.42
C GLY A 69 7.84 3.54 16.91
N VAL A 70 8.37 4.66 17.40
CA VAL A 70 7.60 5.84 17.82
C VAL A 70 7.96 7.01 16.91
N MET A 71 7.04 7.39 16.02
CA MET A 71 7.28 8.41 15.00
C MET A 71 6.45 9.65 15.24
N MET A 72 7.18 10.79 15.41
CA MET A 72 6.61 12.13 15.66
C MET A 72 7.03 13.16 14.62
N LYS A 73 7.67 12.72 13.52
CA LYS A 73 8.11 13.56 12.40
C LYS A 73 7.68 12.96 11.10
N ASP A 74 7.55 13.77 10.06
CA ASP A 74 7.20 13.29 8.73
C ASP A 74 8.20 12.24 8.24
N MET A 75 7.68 11.25 7.51
CA MET A 75 8.47 10.17 6.92
C MET A 75 8.67 10.45 5.42
N GLU A 76 9.90 10.35 4.95
CA GLU A 76 10.22 10.48 3.53
C GLU A 76 9.74 9.27 2.73
N SER A 77 9.45 9.52 1.44
CA SER A 77 9.01 8.45 0.53
C SER A 77 10.03 7.32 0.42
N ASN A 78 9.53 6.09 0.48
CA ASN A 78 10.28 4.87 0.26
C ASN A 78 11.47 4.66 1.23
N LYS A 79 11.39 5.23 2.43
CA LYS A 79 12.40 5.12 3.49
C LYS A 79 11.92 4.27 4.65
N ILE A 80 12.87 3.68 5.37
CA ILE A 80 12.63 2.77 6.51
C ILE A 80 13.10 3.42 7.80
N TYR A 81 12.21 3.45 8.80
CA TYR A 81 12.45 4.05 10.10
C TYR A 81 12.32 3.02 11.21
N ALA A 82 13.05 3.20 12.30
CA ALA A 82 12.94 2.36 13.50
C ALA A 82 13.36 3.09 14.76
N GLY A 83 12.92 2.57 15.90
CA GLY A 83 13.35 3.03 17.23
C GLY A 83 12.34 3.94 17.92
N ASN A 84 12.71 4.38 19.13
CA ASN A 84 11.97 5.33 19.96
C ASN A 84 12.94 6.37 20.57
N PRO A 85 12.94 7.63 20.08
CA PRO A 85 12.22 8.13 18.90
C PRO A 85 12.72 7.46 17.61
N ALA A 86 11.82 7.29 16.63
CA ALA A 86 12.18 6.63 15.39
C ALA A 86 13.07 7.52 14.50
N CYS A 87 14.13 6.90 13.95
CA CYS A 87 15.07 7.52 13.04
C CYS A 87 15.18 6.74 11.75
N LEU A 88 15.61 7.39 10.68
CA LEU A 88 15.90 6.77 9.40
C LEU A 88 17.02 5.72 9.54
N ILE A 89 16.81 4.54 8.97
CA ILE A 89 17.79 3.46 8.94
C ILE A 89 18.37 3.33 7.52
N GLU A 90 19.32 4.16 7.18
CA GLU A 90 19.90 4.23 5.82
C GLU A 90 20.44 2.91 5.33
N LYS A 91 21.06 2.09 6.20
CA LYS A 91 21.62 0.78 5.85
C LYS A 91 20.58 -0.24 5.36
N LEU A 92 19.30 -0.05 5.62
CA LEU A 92 18.23 -0.91 5.12
C LEU A 92 17.77 -0.50 3.72
N GLY A 93 18.20 0.66 3.24
CA GLY A 93 17.83 1.16 1.91
C GLY A 93 16.37 1.55 1.82
N SER A 94 15.72 1.07 0.76
CA SER A 94 14.33 1.40 0.43
C SER A 94 13.40 0.21 0.63
N GLN A 95 12.16 0.46 1.04
CA GLN A 95 11.13 -0.58 1.15
C GLN A 95 10.82 -1.21 -0.21
N PHE A 96 10.77 -0.41 -1.25
CA PHE A 96 10.49 -0.86 -2.62
C PHE A 96 11.67 -0.56 -3.55
N ASN A 97 12.07 -1.57 -4.33
CA ASN A 97 13.03 -1.40 -5.42
C ASN A 97 12.31 -1.10 -6.74
N THR A 98 12.90 -0.25 -7.55
CA THR A 98 12.42 -0.01 -8.92
C THR A 98 12.53 -1.29 -9.74
N ARG A 99 11.46 -1.62 -10.48
CA ARG A 99 11.40 -2.77 -11.37
C ARG A 99 11.09 -2.31 -12.80
N SER A 100 11.81 -2.83 -13.76
CA SER A 100 11.49 -2.63 -15.17
C SER A 100 10.17 -3.33 -15.54
N LEU A 101 9.52 -2.88 -16.62
CA LEU A 101 8.29 -3.53 -17.12
C LEU A 101 8.54 -4.99 -17.51
N VAL A 102 9.73 -5.31 -18.01
CA VAL A 102 10.13 -6.69 -18.36
C VAL A 102 10.16 -7.57 -17.11
N GLU A 103 10.73 -7.08 -16.01
CA GLU A 103 10.73 -7.81 -14.73
C GLU A 103 9.32 -7.96 -14.17
N LYS A 104 8.53 -6.87 -14.16
CA LYS A 104 7.12 -6.91 -13.73
C LYS A 104 6.33 -7.96 -14.52
N LYS A 105 6.52 -8.04 -15.86
CA LYS A 105 5.86 -9.04 -16.71
C LYS A 105 6.27 -10.46 -16.33
N LYS A 106 7.57 -10.72 -16.18
CA LYS A 106 8.06 -12.05 -15.74
C LYS A 106 7.46 -12.46 -14.38
N MET A 107 7.38 -11.51 -13.45
CA MET A 107 6.77 -11.75 -12.13
C MET A 107 5.27 -12.02 -12.25
N PHE A 108 4.54 -11.25 -13.04
CA PHE A 108 3.10 -11.45 -13.29
C PHE A 108 2.83 -12.81 -13.91
N ASP A 109 3.57 -13.20 -14.96
CA ASP A 109 3.44 -14.51 -15.60
C ASP A 109 3.70 -15.67 -14.60
N LYS A 110 4.65 -15.48 -13.65
CA LYS A 110 4.88 -16.43 -12.56
C LYS A 110 3.68 -16.54 -11.62
N LEU A 111 3.03 -15.40 -11.30
CA LEU A 111 1.83 -15.38 -10.46
C LEU A 111 0.65 -16.09 -11.14
N VAL A 112 0.41 -15.83 -12.43
CA VAL A 112 -0.63 -16.51 -13.21
C VAL A 112 -0.40 -18.02 -13.24
N ARG A 113 0.84 -18.46 -13.53
CA ARG A 113 1.20 -19.89 -13.51
C ARG A 113 1.04 -20.51 -12.12
N GLY A 114 1.44 -19.80 -11.07
CA GLY A 114 1.29 -20.26 -9.68
C GLY A 114 -0.17 -20.45 -9.30
N PHE A 115 -1.01 -19.50 -9.67
CA PHE A 115 -2.45 -19.56 -9.45
C PHE A 115 -3.10 -20.74 -10.20
N SER A 116 -2.77 -20.93 -11.48
CA SER A 116 -3.31 -22.04 -12.29
C SER A 116 -2.93 -23.41 -11.70
N LYS A 117 -1.73 -23.55 -11.13
CA LYS A 117 -1.30 -24.78 -10.46
C LYS A 117 -2.05 -25.08 -9.17
N GLN A 118 -2.38 -24.03 -8.37
CA GLN A 118 -3.08 -24.21 -7.10
C GLN A 118 -4.59 -24.44 -7.26
N LYS A 119 -5.17 -23.95 -8.33
CA LYS A 119 -6.60 -23.97 -8.60
C LYS A 119 -6.88 -24.74 -9.90
N ASN A 120 -6.70 -26.06 -9.87
CA ASN A 120 -7.07 -26.95 -10.96
C ASN A 120 -8.49 -26.59 -11.47
N ASN A 121 -8.65 -26.33 -12.77
CA ASN A 121 -9.89 -25.95 -13.45
C ASN A 121 -10.26 -24.46 -13.52
N ILE A 122 -9.37 -23.51 -13.20
CA ILE A 122 -9.63 -22.11 -13.49
C ILE A 122 -8.95 -21.71 -14.80
N ASN A 123 -9.74 -21.28 -15.76
CA ASN A 123 -9.23 -20.81 -17.05
C ASN A 123 -8.65 -19.39 -16.90
N THR A 124 -7.33 -19.27 -17.02
CA THR A 124 -6.60 -17.99 -16.98
C THR A 124 -6.24 -17.46 -18.38
N ASN A 125 -6.69 -18.12 -19.46
CA ASN A 125 -6.36 -17.74 -20.84
C ASN A 125 -6.91 -16.36 -21.23
N LYS A 126 -7.87 -15.86 -20.47
CA LYS A 126 -8.45 -14.51 -20.65
C LYS A 126 -7.76 -13.41 -19.82
N PHE A 127 -6.64 -13.70 -19.16
CA PHE A 127 -5.82 -12.69 -18.48
C PHE A 127 -4.70 -12.25 -19.40
N ILE A 128 -4.69 -10.98 -19.76
CA ILE A 128 -3.69 -10.42 -20.66
C ILE A 128 -3.03 -9.19 -20.07
N VAL A 129 -1.76 -9.01 -20.40
CA VAL A 129 -1.01 -7.79 -20.07
C VAL A 129 -1.06 -6.85 -21.26
N VAL A 130 -1.42 -5.61 -21.01
CA VAL A 130 -1.53 -4.54 -22.02
C VAL A 130 -0.70 -3.34 -21.64
N ASN A 131 -0.26 -2.58 -22.64
CA ASN A 131 0.34 -1.27 -22.41
C ASN A 131 -0.74 -0.19 -22.30
N GLU A 132 -1.79 -0.29 -23.13
CA GLU A 132 -2.97 0.55 -23.06
C GLU A 132 -4.22 -0.34 -23.06
N PHE A 133 -5.28 0.14 -22.39
CA PHE A 133 -6.56 -0.58 -22.36
C PHE A 133 -7.28 -0.49 -23.69
N ASP A 134 -7.87 -1.61 -24.11
CA ASP A 134 -8.58 -1.73 -25.37
C ASP A 134 -10.01 -2.22 -25.14
N LEU A 135 -11.00 -1.40 -25.55
CA LEU A 135 -12.42 -1.73 -25.37
C LEU A 135 -12.89 -2.90 -26.24
N GLN A 136 -12.25 -3.17 -27.38
CA GLN A 136 -12.61 -4.35 -28.21
C GLN A 136 -12.14 -5.63 -27.53
N ILE A 137 -10.93 -5.61 -26.97
CA ILE A 137 -10.42 -6.73 -26.16
C ILE A 137 -11.31 -6.94 -24.93
N TYR A 138 -11.75 -5.85 -24.30
CA TYR A 138 -12.68 -5.88 -23.18
C TYR A 138 -14.01 -6.56 -23.57
N LYS A 139 -14.63 -6.13 -24.67
CA LYS A 139 -15.89 -6.72 -25.17
C LYS A 139 -15.79 -8.21 -25.50
N ASN A 140 -14.58 -8.70 -25.83
CA ASN A 140 -14.29 -10.11 -26.03
C ASN A 140 -14.09 -10.92 -24.73
N GLY A 141 -14.28 -10.26 -23.57
CA GLY A 141 -14.25 -10.88 -22.25
C GLY A 141 -12.85 -11.13 -21.70
N TYR A 142 -11.85 -10.34 -22.08
CA TYR A 142 -10.50 -10.42 -21.54
C TYR A 142 -10.31 -9.43 -20.38
N THR A 143 -9.83 -9.92 -19.24
CA THR A 143 -9.34 -9.07 -18.15
C THR A 143 -7.96 -8.53 -18.53
N GLN A 144 -7.85 -7.23 -18.62
CA GLN A 144 -6.63 -6.54 -19.04
C GLN A 144 -5.88 -5.99 -17.83
N PHE A 145 -4.59 -6.29 -17.73
CA PHE A 145 -3.71 -5.82 -16.65
C PHE A 145 -2.65 -4.86 -17.22
N LYS A 146 -2.60 -3.63 -16.72
CA LYS A 146 -1.54 -2.66 -17.01
C LYS A 146 -0.51 -2.69 -15.88
N LEU A 147 0.68 -3.21 -16.14
CA LEU A 147 1.71 -3.45 -15.12
C LEU A 147 2.47 -2.18 -14.71
N GLU A 148 2.46 -1.16 -15.55
CA GLU A 148 3.17 0.09 -15.28
C GLU A 148 2.70 0.72 -13.97
N ASN A 149 1.40 0.95 -13.86
CA ASN A 149 0.73 1.59 -12.72
C ASN A 149 -0.13 0.62 -11.90
N GLN A 150 -0.04 -0.70 -12.17
CA GLN A 150 -0.78 -1.75 -11.48
C GLN A 150 -2.30 -1.49 -11.44
N THR A 151 -2.87 -1.18 -12.58
CA THR A 151 -4.32 -1.09 -12.78
C THR A 151 -4.84 -2.23 -13.64
N TYR A 152 -6.13 -2.53 -13.56
CA TYR A 152 -6.75 -3.53 -14.41
C TYR A 152 -8.18 -3.14 -14.78
N MET A 153 -8.64 -3.63 -15.96
CA MET A 153 -10.01 -3.46 -16.42
C MET A 153 -10.80 -4.73 -16.11
N PRO A 154 -11.72 -4.68 -15.12
CA PRO A 154 -12.39 -5.87 -14.60
C PRO A 154 -13.48 -6.40 -15.53
N GLN A 155 -13.54 -7.72 -15.68
CA GLN A 155 -14.61 -8.47 -16.34
C GLN A 155 -15.61 -9.06 -15.33
N TYR A 156 -15.35 -8.90 -14.03
CA TYR A 156 -16.16 -9.45 -12.93
C TYR A 156 -16.38 -10.97 -13.02
N SER A 157 -15.46 -11.69 -13.67
CA SER A 157 -15.52 -13.14 -13.76
C SER A 157 -15.08 -13.81 -12.46
N ASN A 158 -15.60 -15.03 -12.20
CA ASN A 158 -15.18 -15.81 -11.03
C ASN A 158 -13.67 -16.16 -11.05
N ALA A 159 -13.09 -16.37 -12.24
CA ALA A 159 -11.66 -16.60 -12.40
C ALA A 159 -10.84 -15.37 -11.98
N GLU A 160 -11.25 -14.20 -12.43
CA GLU A 160 -10.65 -12.90 -12.07
C GLU A 160 -10.74 -12.65 -10.57
N PHE A 161 -11.93 -12.75 -9.98
CA PHE A 161 -12.12 -12.56 -8.54
C PHE A 161 -11.18 -13.44 -7.72
N LYS A 162 -11.10 -14.73 -8.06
CA LYS A 162 -10.21 -15.67 -7.38
C LYS A 162 -8.73 -15.33 -7.59
N PHE A 163 -8.35 -14.84 -8.77
CA PHE A 163 -6.97 -14.43 -9.06
C PHE A 163 -6.59 -13.16 -8.31
N ILE A 164 -7.43 -12.13 -8.32
CA ILE A 164 -7.22 -10.92 -7.53
C ILE A 164 -7.10 -11.26 -6.04
N LYS A 165 -8.00 -12.09 -5.51
CA LYS A 165 -7.93 -12.56 -4.12
C LYS A 165 -6.64 -13.33 -3.82
N PHE A 166 -6.14 -14.16 -4.75
CA PHE A 166 -4.87 -14.86 -4.61
C PHE A 166 -3.67 -13.90 -4.53
N MET A 167 -3.75 -12.76 -5.21
CA MET A 167 -2.67 -11.77 -5.20
C MET A 167 -2.67 -10.84 -3.98
N LEU A 168 -3.84 -10.56 -3.40
CA LEU A 168 -4.10 -9.42 -2.50
C LEU A 168 -3.20 -9.30 -1.28
N TYR A 169 -2.76 -10.41 -0.66
CA TYR A 169 -2.08 -10.32 0.64
C TYR A 169 -0.60 -9.99 0.54
N ASP A 170 0.14 -10.73 -0.28
CA ASP A 170 1.60 -10.75 -0.22
C ASP A 170 2.28 -10.76 -1.60
N LYS A 171 1.51 -10.67 -2.70
CA LYS A 171 2.06 -10.85 -4.04
C LYS A 171 1.99 -9.61 -4.90
N ALA A 172 0.79 -9.16 -5.25
CA ALA A 172 0.59 -7.98 -6.07
C ALA A 172 -0.80 -7.36 -5.81
N LYS A 173 -0.89 -6.05 -5.93
CA LYS A 173 -2.13 -5.32 -5.80
C LYS A 173 -2.40 -4.57 -7.09
N PHE A 174 -3.63 -4.68 -7.59
CA PHE A 174 -4.09 -3.98 -8.77
C PHE A 174 -5.35 -3.19 -8.43
N LEU A 175 -5.40 -1.94 -8.87
CA LEU A 175 -6.58 -1.10 -8.71
C LEU A 175 -7.50 -1.27 -9.91
N PRO A 176 -8.81 -1.53 -9.71
CA PRO A 176 -9.75 -1.60 -10.80
C PRO A 176 -9.97 -0.21 -11.41
N ILE A 177 -10.14 -0.17 -12.73
CA ILE A 177 -10.62 1.01 -13.44
C ILE A 177 -11.99 0.72 -14.04
N THR A 178 -12.82 1.75 -14.14
CA THR A 178 -14.08 1.68 -14.90
C THR A 178 -13.78 1.69 -16.40
N PRO A 179 -14.43 0.82 -17.19
CA PRO A 179 -14.34 0.83 -18.64
C PRO A 179 -14.87 2.11 -19.27
#